data_bf9b8c1d910827bdd1026af68824b565
#
_entry.id   bf9b8c1d910827bdd1026af68824b565
#
_cell.length_a   1.000
_cell.length_b   1.000
_cell.length_c   1.000
_cell.angle_alpha   90.00
_cell.angle_beta   90.00
_cell.angle_gamma   90.00
#
_symmetry.space_group_name_H-M   'P 1'
#
loop_
_entity.id
_entity.type
_entity.pdbx_description
1 polymer ?
#
loop_
_entity_poly.entity_id
_entity_poly.type
_entity_poly.pdbx_seq_one_letter_code
_entity_poly.pdbx_strand_id
1 'polypeptide(L)'
;INDTQDYGTPGVITEDAGMLFKVNMLDLTYEIEKLPSVLYTPGNSNGWNFDNSQQLVSYETGKYRGFVYINGIFKFTDAPNWNGTNYGNSGTDGVLSTDGGAGNLELPAQGEGLYFADVNTNDLTYTLTYISAVNIPGGFNGWDINTKMTSTDYLHWTIVADLQGGEFKFAFNNSWDLSYGGAADDLLYNGPNCKAPDGTYLVTLDLTSVPYTYTLTAQ
;
A
#
# COMPACT_ATOMS: atom_id res chain seq x y z
N ILE A 1 -8.13 50.97 -13.33
CA ILE A 1 -8.14 49.93 -12.30
C ILE A 1 -6.76 49.32 -12.33
N ASN A 2 -5.91 49.78 -11.40
CA ASN A 2 -4.57 49.24 -11.22
C ASN A 2 -4.71 48.06 -10.22
N ASP A 3 -4.81 46.86 -10.72
CA ASP A 3 -4.72 45.66 -9.88
C ASP A 3 -3.24 45.26 -9.82
N THR A 4 -2.53 45.76 -8.82
CA THR A 4 -1.21 45.29 -8.45
C THR A 4 -1.38 44.14 -7.43
N GLN A 5 -1.94 43.05 -7.84
CA GLN A 5 -1.86 41.80 -7.05
C GLN A 5 -0.40 41.35 -7.09
N ASP A 6 0.25 41.42 -5.95
CA ASP A 6 1.55 40.80 -5.71
C ASP A 6 1.35 39.26 -5.74
N TYR A 7 1.52 38.70 -6.90
CA TYR A 7 1.64 37.25 -7.07
C TYR A 7 3.00 36.84 -6.52
N GLY A 8 3.17 36.73 -5.23
CA GLY A 8 4.41 36.37 -4.56
C GLY A 8 5.33 35.51 -5.41
N THR A 9 6.62 35.57 -5.18
CA THR A 9 7.63 34.85 -5.95
C THR A 9 7.19 33.39 -6.10
N PRO A 10 7.04 32.83 -7.33
CA PRO A 10 6.66 31.44 -7.51
C PRO A 10 7.61 30.54 -6.72
N GLY A 11 7.09 29.81 -5.77
CA GLY A 11 7.87 28.80 -5.05
C GLY A 11 8.40 27.79 -6.07
N VAL A 12 9.70 27.57 -6.07
CA VAL A 12 10.29 26.50 -6.90
C VAL A 12 9.89 25.18 -6.28
N ILE A 13 9.08 24.40 -6.99
CA ILE A 13 8.78 23.02 -6.62
C ILE A 13 10.01 22.19 -6.98
N THR A 14 10.78 21.75 -5.99
CA THR A 14 12.06 21.04 -6.16
C THR A 14 11.95 19.52 -6.05
N GLU A 15 10.73 18.95 -5.96
CA GLU A 15 10.52 17.52 -5.79
C GLU A 15 9.66 16.92 -6.91
N ASP A 16 10.06 15.77 -7.43
CA ASP A 16 9.36 14.96 -8.46
C ASP A 16 8.07 14.28 -7.95
N ALA A 17 7.41 14.83 -6.96
CA ALA A 17 6.12 14.32 -6.49
C ALA A 17 5.00 14.89 -7.36
N GLY A 18 4.12 14.03 -7.84
CA GLY A 18 2.86 14.46 -8.44
C GLY A 18 2.09 15.38 -7.48
N MET A 19 1.43 16.39 -8.01
CA MET A 19 0.59 17.30 -7.22
C MET A 19 -0.82 17.33 -7.80
N LEU A 20 -1.80 17.22 -6.91
CA LEU A 20 -3.19 17.45 -7.25
C LEU A 20 -3.57 18.90 -6.88
N PHE A 21 -3.95 19.68 -7.88
CA PHE A 21 -4.48 21.02 -7.67
C PHE A 21 -6.00 20.96 -7.62
N LYS A 22 -6.57 21.28 -6.46
CA LYS A 22 -8.01 21.44 -6.28
C LYS A 22 -8.33 22.93 -6.28
N VAL A 23 -9.14 23.40 -7.21
CA VAL A 23 -9.55 24.81 -7.33
C VAL A 23 -11.03 24.93 -7.01
N ASN A 24 -11.37 25.72 -6.01
CA ASN A 24 -12.74 26.13 -5.73
C ASN A 24 -13.02 27.46 -6.42
N MET A 25 -13.76 27.42 -7.54
CA MET A 25 -14.08 28.60 -8.33
C MET A 25 -15.13 29.51 -7.67
N LEU A 26 -15.87 29.00 -6.66
CA LEU A 26 -16.87 29.82 -5.94
C LEU A 26 -16.20 30.73 -4.91
N ASP A 27 -15.22 30.19 -4.20
CA ASP A 27 -14.52 30.92 -3.12
C ASP A 27 -13.18 31.49 -3.56
N LEU A 28 -12.79 31.26 -4.83
CA LEU A 28 -11.49 31.63 -5.40
C LEU A 28 -10.31 31.14 -4.54
N THR A 29 -10.43 29.94 -3.99
CA THR A 29 -9.38 29.29 -3.20
C THR A 29 -8.78 28.10 -3.96
N TYR A 30 -7.58 27.74 -3.60
CA TYR A 30 -6.95 26.51 -4.11
C TYR A 30 -6.30 25.73 -2.97
N GLU A 31 -6.26 24.44 -3.14
CA GLU A 31 -5.54 23.49 -2.31
C GLU A 31 -4.54 22.73 -3.19
N ILE A 32 -3.33 22.59 -2.71
CA ILE A 32 -2.31 21.77 -3.36
C ILE A 32 -2.09 20.54 -2.46
N GLU A 33 -2.46 19.38 -2.95
CA GLU A 33 -2.24 18.11 -2.29
C GLU A 33 -1.06 17.41 -2.96
N LYS A 34 -0.04 17.08 -2.17
CA LYS A 34 1.06 16.25 -2.67
C LYS A 34 0.53 14.83 -2.84
N LEU A 35 0.54 14.30 -4.06
CA LEU A 35 0.22 12.90 -4.29
C LEU A 35 1.26 12.03 -3.59
N PRO A 36 0.85 10.93 -2.95
CA PRO A 36 1.77 10.01 -2.32
C PRO A 36 2.82 9.56 -3.32
N SER A 37 4.09 9.70 -2.99
CA SER A 37 5.14 9.02 -3.72
C SER A 37 5.06 7.53 -3.46
N VAL A 38 5.46 6.73 -4.42
CA VAL A 38 5.42 5.27 -4.31
C VAL A 38 6.80 4.66 -4.61
N LEU A 39 7.07 3.50 -4.04
CA LEU A 39 8.11 2.59 -4.50
C LEU A 39 7.46 1.43 -5.26
N TYR A 40 8.00 1.13 -6.42
CA TYR A 40 7.65 -0.05 -7.22
C TYR A 40 8.47 -1.25 -6.77
N THR A 41 7.93 -2.45 -6.96
CA THR A 41 8.57 -3.70 -6.57
C THR A 41 8.73 -4.66 -7.77
N PRO A 42 9.52 -4.29 -8.81
CA PRO A 42 9.77 -5.18 -9.94
C PRO A 42 10.54 -6.41 -9.48
N GLY A 43 10.14 -7.58 -9.97
CA GLY A 43 10.75 -8.85 -9.59
C GLY A 43 10.15 -10.05 -10.34
N ASN A 44 10.49 -11.24 -9.88
CA ASN A 44 9.99 -12.48 -10.49
C ASN A 44 8.47 -12.57 -10.46
N SER A 45 7.83 -12.08 -9.40
CA SER A 45 6.37 -12.14 -9.20
C SER A 45 5.57 -11.44 -10.29
N ASN A 46 6.15 -10.43 -10.92
CA ASN A 46 5.50 -9.66 -11.99
C ASN A 46 6.28 -9.70 -13.32
N GLY A 47 7.25 -10.62 -13.45
CA GLY A 47 8.10 -10.75 -14.65
C GLY A 47 8.94 -9.53 -14.94
N TRP A 48 9.30 -8.75 -13.91
CA TRP A 48 10.06 -7.50 -14.01
C TRP A 48 9.32 -6.39 -14.77
N ASN A 49 7.98 -6.51 -14.87
CA ASN A 49 7.11 -5.55 -15.53
C ASN A 49 6.60 -4.53 -14.52
N PHE A 50 6.89 -3.26 -14.76
CA PHE A 50 6.48 -2.15 -13.90
C PHE A 50 4.97 -1.92 -13.88
N ASP A 51 4.27 -2.18 -14.98
CA ASP A 51 2.80 -1.99 -15.08
C ASP A 51 2.03 -2.91 -14.12
N ASN A 52 2.63 -4.06 -13.77
CA ASN A 52 2.06 -5.04 -12.85
C ASN A 52 2.80 -5.07 -11.49
N SER A 53 3.64 -4.09 -11.23
CA SER A 53 4.43 -4.02 -9.99
C SER A 53 3.54 -3.55 -8.84
N GLN A 54 3.52 -4.31 -7.72
CA GLN A 54 2.96 -3.78 -6.49
C GLN A 54 3.71 -2.51 -6.07
N GLN A 55 3.00 -1.66 -5.35
CA GLN A 55 3.53 -0.37 -4.92
C GLN A 55 3.47 -0.26 -3.40
N LEU A 56 4.51 0.30 -2.83
CA LEU A 56 4.53 0.77 -1.45
C LEU A 56 4.23 2.25 -1.43
N VAL A 57 3.34 2.69 -0.55
CA VAL A 57 2.95 4.10 -0.43
C VAL A 57 3.80 4.81 0.61
N SER A 58 4.21 6.03 0.29
CA SER A 58 4.88 6.90 1.25
C SER A 58 3.93 7.27 2.39
N TYR A 59 4.39 7.11 3.64
CA TYR A 59 3.69 7.58 4.84
C TYR A 59 4.47 8.67 5.60
N GLU A 60 5.73 8.86 5.22
CA GLU A 60 6.64 9.91 5.67
C GLU A 60 7.71 10.08 4.59
N THR A 61 8.36 11.22 4.52
CA THR A 61 9.43 11.47 3.54
C THR A 61 10.49 10.38 3.61
N GLY A 62 10.67 9.66 2.49
CA GLY A 62 11.62 8.55 2.37
C GLY A 62 11.21 7.27 3.08
N LYS A 63 9.99 7.17 3.64
CA LYS A 63 9.48 5.96 4.27
C LYS A 63 8.23 5.45 3.55
N TYR A 64 8.24 4.19 3.21
CA TYR A 64 7.22 3.56 2.38
C TYR A 64 6.77 2.24 2.99
N ARG A 65 5.48 1.92 2.85
CA ARG A 65 4.94 0.63 3.28
C ARG A 65 3.87 0.11 2.35
N GLY A 66 3.68 -1.20 2.36
CA GLY A 66 2.62 -1.85 1.59
C GLY A 66 2.81 -3.35 1.48
N PHE A 67 1.85 -4.00 0.84
CA PHE A 67 1.90 -5.42 0.59
C PHE A 67 2.61 -5.73 -0.72
N VAL A 68 3.44 -6.76 -0.70
CA VAL A 68 4.14 -7.28 -1.87
C VAL A 68 4.07 -8.82 -1.89
N TYR A 69 3.70 -9.38 -3.03
CA TYR A 69 3.83 -10.80 -3.29
C TYR A 69 5.22 -11.10 -3.82
N ILE A 70 5.94 -11.97 -3.14
CA ILE A 70 7.33 -12.33 -3.47
C ILE A 70 7.41 -13.84 -3.73
N ASN A 71 7.88 -14.23 -4.92
CA ASN A 71 8.12 -15.63 -5.31
C ASN A 71 9.54 -15.87 -5.86
N GLY A 72 10.45 -14.93 -5.64
CA GLY A 72 11.82 -14.99 -6.11
C GLY A 72 12.54 -13.67 -5.85
N ILE A 73 13.50 -13.35 -6.69
CA ILE A 73 14.28 -12.12 -6.57
C ILE A 73 13.49 -10.89 -7.03
N PHE A 74 13.78 -9.74 -6.41
CA PHE A 74 13.11 -8.47 -6.67
C PHE A 74 14.00 -7.27 -6.37
N LYS A 75 13.53 -6.06 -6.63
CA LYS A 75 14.12 -4.78 -6.22
C LYS A 75 13.03 -3.81 -5.77
N PHE A 76 13.43 -2.73 -5.13
CA PHE A 76 12.61 -1.53 -5.04
C PHE A 76 13.13 -0.45 -5.99
N THR A 77 12.24 0.43 -6.49
CA THR A 77 12.62 1.59 -7.30
C THR A 77 11.61 2.72 -7.14
N ASP A 78 12.07 3.95 -7.20
CA ASP A 78 11.24 5.14 -7.04
C ASP A 78 10.60 5.64 -8.36
N ALA A 79 10.81 4.90 -9.45
CA ALA A 79 10.22 5.21 -10.76
C ALA A 79 9.61 3.96 -11.40
N PRO A 80 8.59 4.12 -12.30
CA PRO A 80 8.01 3.01 -13.06
C PRO A 80 8.92 2.57 -14.23
N ASN A 81 10.20 2.56 -14.01
CA ASN A 81 11.24 2.17 -14.96
C ASN A 81 12.59 2.11 -14.24
N TRP A 82 13.67 1.73 -14.95
CA TRP A 82 15.01 1.61 -14.39
C TRP A 82 15.82 2.92 -14.35
N ASN A 83 15.25 4.06 -14.75
CA ASN A 83 15.94 5.34 -14.75
C ASN A 83 15.91 6.07 -13.39
N GLY A 84 15.04 5.63 -12.47
CA GLY A 84 15.01 6.12 -11.09
C GLY A 84 16.08 5.50 -10.21
N THR A 85 16.02 5.79 -8.91
CA THR A 85 16.87 5.15 -7.92
C THR A 85 16.44 3.70 -7.74
N ASN A 86 17.36 2.78 -7.94
CA ASN A 86 17.14 1.35 -7.78
C ASN A 86 17.76 0.90 -6.46
N TYR A 87 16.95 0.30 -5.60
CA TYR A 87 17.36 -0.20 -4.29
C TYR A 87 17.52 -1.72 -4.37
N GLY A 88 18.77 -2.17 -4.30
CA GLY A 88 19.13 -3.58 -4.38
C GLY A 88 19.79 -4.09 -3.10
N ASN A 89 20.35 -5.28 -3.20
CA ASN A 89 21.02 -5.98 -2.11
C ASN A 89 22.38 -5.35 -1.79
N SER A 90 22.58 -4.97 -0.53
CA SER A 90 23.88 -4.49 -0.03
C SER A 90 24.83 -5.62 0.39
N GLY A 91 24.34 -6.87 0.42
CA GLY A 91 25.04 -8.00 1.03
C GLY A 91 24.77 -8.18 2.54
N THR A 92 23.99 -7.29 3.14
CA THR A 92 23.54 -7.38 4.54
C THR A 92 22.01 -7.43 4.58
N ASP A 93 21.44 -8.39 5.28
CA ASP A 93 19.98 -8.53 5.42
C ASP A 93 19.37 -7.27 6.06
N GLY A 94 18.22 -6.83 5.54
CA GLY A 94 17.53 -5.61 5.97
C GLY A 94 18.19 -4.30 5.53
N VAL A 95 19.30 -4.34 4.77
CA VAL A 95 20.02 -3.15 4.30
C VAL A 95 20.01 -3.08 2.78
N LEU A 96 19.65 -1.92 2.26
CA LEU A 96 19.60 -1.63 0.82
C LEU A 96 20.91 -1.02 0.31
N SER A 97 21.15 -1.11 -0.99
CA SER A 97 22.20 -0.40 -1.70
C SER A 97 21.62 0.30 -2.93
N THR A 98 22.05 1.52 -3.16
CA THR A 98 21.76 2.28 -4.38
C THR A 98 22.92 2.24 -5.39
N ASP A 99 23.96 1.45 -5.12
CA ASP A 99 25.05 1.23 -6.04
C ASP A 99 24.52 0.63 -7.34
N GLY A 100 24.91 1.18 -8.48
CA GLY A 100 24.49 0.69 -9.81
C GLY A 100 24.84 -0.77 -10.08
N GLY A 101 25.79 -1.35 -9.33
CA GLY A 101 26.15 -2.77 -9.35
C GLY A 101 25.42 -3.63 -8.31
N ALA A 102 24.57 -3.06 -7.46
CA ALA A 102 23.88 -3.81 -6.42
C ALA A 102 23.02 -4.94 -7.01
N GLY A 103 23.14 -6.13 -6.44
CA GLY A 103 22.35 -7.32 -6.80
C GLY A 103 20.85 -7.14 -6.53
N ASN A 104 20.07 -8.17 -6.85
CA ASN A 104 18.67 -8.22 -6.48
C ASN A 104 18.52 -8.61 -4.99
N LEU A 105 17.41 -8.21 -4.40
CA LEU A 105 16.98 -8.73 -3.10
C LEU A 105 16.52 -10.19 -3.29
N GLU A 106 16.84 -11.03 -2.32
CA GLU A 106 16.57 -12.46 -2.39
C GLU A 106 15.19 -12.81 -1.82
N LEU A 107 14.65 -13.96 -2.20
CA LEU A 107 13.46 -14.52 -1.60
C LEU A 107 13.69 -14.72 -0.09
N PRO A 108 12.84 -14.17 0.79
CA PRO A 108 13.00 -14.36 2.23
C PRO A 108 12.93 -15.84 2.65
N ALA A 109 13.50 -16.18 3.81
CA ALA A 109 13.58 -17.55 4.31
C ALA A 109 12.22 -18.24 4.52
N GLN A 110 11.13 -17.46 4.70
CA GLN A 110 9.75 -17.95 4.78
C GLN A 110 9.24 -18.50 3.43
N GLY A 111 9.94 -18.18 2.34
CA GLY A 111 9.60 -18.64 0.99
C GLY A 111 8.60 -17.74 0.27
N GLU A 112 8.00 -18.30 -0.77
CA GLU A 112 6.96 -17.62 -1.55
C GLU A 112 5.77 -17.22 -0.69
N GLY A 113 5.26 -16.00 -0.89
CA GLY A 113 4.08 -15.53 -0.17
C GLY A 113 3.86 -14.02 -0.21
N LEU A 114 2.84 -13.60 0.52
CA LEU A 114 2.56 -12.19 0.76
C LEU A 114 3.42 -11.68 1.90
N TYR A 115 4.00 -10.50 1.71
CA TYR A 115 4.78 -9.80 2.72
C TYR A 115 4.27 -8.38 2.89
N PHE A 116 4.31 -7.88 4.13
CA PHE A 116 4.20 -6.45 4.37
C PHE A 116 5.62 -5.88 4.45
N ALA A 117 5.93 -5.00 3.51
CA ALA A 117 7.20 -4.31 3.42
C ALA A 117 7.12 -2.94 4.10
N ASP A 118 8.13 -2.60 4.89
CA ASP A 118 8.38 -1.25 5.39
C ASP A 118 9.81 -0.87 4.97
N VAL A 119 9.94 0.21 4.19
CA VAL A 119 11.20 0.61 3.54
C VAL A 119 11.52 2.04 3.94
N ASN A 120 12.75 2.27 4.42
CA ASN A 120 13.30 3.58 4.72
C ASN A 120 14.44 3.88 3.74
N THR A 121 14.18 4.72 2.75
CA THR A 121 15.18 5.09 1.73
C THR A 121 16.19 6.11 2.24
N ASN A 122 15.89 6.81 3.33
CA ASN A 122 16.85 7.74 3.96
C ASN A 122 17.99 6.98 4.65
N ASP A 123 17.64 5.88 5.33
CA ASP A 123 18.60 5.05 6.08
C ASP A 123 19.05 3.81 5.28
N LEU A 124 18.48 3.62 4.08
CA LEU A 124 18.69 2.45 3.22
C LEU A 124 18.41 1.13 3.96
N THR A 125 17.27 1.05 4.65
CA THR A 125 16.84 -0.13 5.38
C THR A 125 15.46 -0.61 4.94
N TYR A 126 15.18 -1.91 5.16
CA TYR A 126 13.85 -2.46 4.93
C TYR A 126 13.56 -3.60 5.89
N THR A 127 12.28 -3.86 6.09
CA THR A 127 11.78 -5.07 6.76
C THR A 127 10.70 -5.72 5.91
N LEU A 128 10.63 -7.06 5.95
CA LEU A 128 9.60 -7.86 5.31
C LEU A 128 8.92 -8.72 6.36
N THR A 129 7.66 -8.43 6.66
CA THR A 129 6.84 -9.25 7.56
C THR A 129 6.01 -10.23 6.75
N TYR A 130 6.28 -11.53 6.86
CA TYR A 130 5.48 -12.58 6.20
C TYR A 130 4.04 -12.55 6.69
N ILE A 131 3.08 -12.60 5.77
CA ILE A 131 1.65 -12.64 6.06
C ILE A 131 1.16 -14.08 5.99
N SER A 132 1.00 -14.69 7.16
CA SER A 132 0.52 -16.07 7.33
C SER A 132 -1.00 -16.18 7.44
N ALA A 133 -1.67 -15.07 7.71
CA ALA A 133 -3.13 -14.98 7.86
C ALA A 133 -3.64 -13.58 7.54
N VAL A 134 -4.76 -13.52 6.83
CA VAL A 134 -5.59 -12.32 6.69
C VAL A 134 -6.93 -12.61 7.35
N ASN A 135 -7.38 -11.70 8.18
CA ASN A 135 -8.51 -11.87 9.07
C ASN A 135 -9.51 -10.72 8.90
N ILE A 136 -10.77 -10.99 9.21
CA ILE A 136 -11.86 -10.01 9.16
C ILE A 136 -12.59 -9.96 10.51
N PRO A 137 -12.00 -9.33 11.55
CA PRO A 137 -12.71 -9.05 12.78
C PRO A 137 -13.78 -7.99 12.56
N GLY A 138 -14.95 -8.14 13.20
CA GLY A 138 -16.05 -7.19 13.09
C GLY A 138 -17.16 -7.45 14.09
N GLY A 139 -18.18 -6.57 14.11
CA GLY A 139 -19.34 -6.73 14.99
C GLY A 139 -20.06 -8.06 14.80
N PHE A 140 -20.09 -8.59 13.57
CA PHE A 140 -20.77 -9.84 13.22
C PHE A 140 -20.17 -11.09 13.88
N ASN A 141 -18.90 -11.06 14.26
CA ASN A 141 -18.19 -12.18 14.91
C ASN A 141 -17.65 -11.79 16.31
N GLY A 142 -18.15 -10.70 16.91
CA GLY A 142 -17.66 -10.21 18.20
C GLY A 142 -16.23 -9.72 18.19
N TRP A 143 -15.75 -9.26 17.04
CA TRP A 143 -14.36 -8.79 16.81
C TRP A 143 -13.33 -9.91 17.00
N ASP A 144 -13.71 -11.16 16.70
CA ASP A 144 -12.78 -12.28 16.72
C ASP A 144 -11.70 -12.13 15.64
N ILE A 145 -10.50 -11.84 16.11
CA ILE A 145 -9.33 -11.63 15.24
C ILE A 145 -8.86 -12.90 14.53
N ASN A 146 -9.39 -14.07 14.87
CA ASN A 146 -9.03 -15.34 14.26
C ASN A 146 -9.93 -15.73 13.07
N THR A 147 -10.93 -14.90 12.72
CA THR A 147 -11.81 -15.15 11.56
C THR A 147 -11.02 -14.94 10.28
N LYS A 148 -10.60 -16.04 9.64
CA LYS A 148 -9.67 -16.04 8.51
C LYS A 148 -10.38 -15.92 7.17
N MET A 149 -9.80 -15.13 6.29
CA MET A 149 -10.06 -15.11 4.85
C MET A 149 -9.18 -16.15 4.13
N THR A 150 -9.53 -16.49 2.90
CA THR A 150 -8.78 -17.41 2.03
C THR A 150 -8.34 -16.71 0.75
N SER A 151 -7.20 -17.13 0.20
CA SER A 151 -6.67 -16.66 -1.08
C SER A 151 -6.07 -17.81 -1.87
N THR A 152 -6.07 -17.67 -3.19
CA THR A 152 -5.38 -18.59 -4.11
C THR A 152 -4.22 -17.91 -4.85
N ASP A 153 -4.05 -16.60 -4.72
CA ASP A 153 -3.04 -15.79 -5.42
C ASP A 153 -2.27 -14.82 -4.51
N TYR A 154 -2.51 -14.90 -3.18
CA TYR A 154 -1.94 -14.03 -2.16
C TYR A 154 -2.36 -12.56 -2.22
N LEU A 155 -3.01 -12.10 -3.28
CA LEU A 155 -3.39 -10.69 -3.46
C LEU A 155 -4.90 -10.45 -3.32
N HIS A 156 -5.74 -11.44 -3.68
CA HIS A 156 -7.18 -11.39 -3.46
C HIS A 156 -7.56 -12.34 -2.32
N TRP A 157 -8.16 -11.79 -1.27
CA TRP A 157 -8.58 -12.53 -0.08
C TRP A 157 -10.09 -12.50 0.04
N THR A 158 -10.72 -13.65 0.26
CA THR A 158 -12.17 -13.78 0.25
C THR A 158 -12.71 -14.51 1.46
N ILE A 159 -13.95 -14.15 1.85
CA ILE A 159 -14.77 -14.88 2.82
C ILE A 159 -16.24 -14.58 2.55
N VAL A 160 -17.12 -15.57 2.80
CA VAL A 160 -18.56 -15.33 2.89
C VAL A 160 -18.91 -15.08 4.35
N ALA A 161 -19.52 -13.94 4.65
CA ALA A 161 -19.88 -13.54 6.02
C ALA A 161 -21.23 -12.82 6.07
N ASP A 162 -22.00 -13.07 7.11
CA ASP A 162 -23.20 -12.29 7.45
C ASP A 162 -22.79 -11.09 8.30
N LEU A 163 -22.68 -9.93 7.67
CA LEU A 163 -22.10 -8.73 8.28
C LEU A 163 -23.07 -7.96 9.20
N GLN A 164 -24.35 -8.28 9.20
CA GLN A 164 -25.39 -7.75 10.12
C GLN A 164 -25.39 -6.22 10.22
N GLY A 165 -25.12 -5.49 9.11
CA GLY A 165 -25.05 -4.03 9.06
C GLY A 165 -23.98 -3.39 9.95
N GLY A 166 -22.96 -4.17 10.30
CA GLY A 166 -21.96 -3.76 11.27
C GLY A 166 -20.69 -3.17 10.68
N GLU A 167 -19.78 -2.93 11.60
CA GLU A 167 -18.42 -2.49 11.29
C GLU A 167 -17.46 -3.68 11.31
N PHE A 168 -16.41 -3.61 10.51
CA PHE A 168 -15.35 -4.61 10.46
C PHE A 168 -14.00 -3.97 10.09
N LYS A 169 -12.93 -4.73 10.16
CA LYS A 169 -11.59 -4.38 9.67
C LYS A 169 -10.95 -5.57 9.00
N PHE A 170 -9.87 -5.30 8.29
CA PHE A 170 -8.92 -6.32 7.88
C PHE A 170 -7.73 -6.28 8.84
N ALA A 171 -7.39 -7.42 9.41
CA ALA A 171 -6.26 -7.58 10.32
C ALA A 171 -5.34 -8.70 9.80
N PHE A 172 -4.07 -8.63 10.12
CA PHE A 172 -3.09 -9.55 9.56
C PHE A 172 -2.34 -10.30 10.67
N ASN A 173 -2.01 -11.55 10.42
CA ASN A 173 -1.27 -12.40 11.35
C ASN A 173 -1.94 -12.58 12.71
N ASN A 174 -3.28 -12.56 12.76
CA ASN A 174 -4.09 -12.65 13.98
C ASN A 174 -3.69 -11.57 15.03
N SER A 175 -3.27 -10.38 14.59
CA SER A 175 -2.85 -9.27 15.44
C SER A 175 -3.46 -7.94 14.96
N TRP A 176 -3.65 -7.01 15.90
CA TRP A 176 -4.03 -5.63 15.60
C TRP A 176 -2.86 -4.74 15.19
N ASP A 177 -1.61 -5.21 15.31
CA ASP A 177 -0.40 -4.44 14.98
C ASP A 177 -0.36 -4.02 13.52
N LEU A 178 -0.96 -4.84 12.65
CA LEU A 178 -1.11 -4.57 11.23
C LEU A 178 -2.59 -4.73 10.88
N SER A 179 -3.26 -3.62 10.62
CA SER A 179 -4.66 -3.61 10.24
C SER A 179 -4.94 -2.53 9.19
N TYR A 180 -5.99 -2.77 8.39
CA TYR A 180 -6.49 -1.81 7.41
C TYR A 180 -8.00 -1.66 7.59
N GLY A 181 -8.47 -0.43 7.32
CA GLY A 181 -9.89 -0.11 7.33
C GLY A 181 -10.13 1.23 6.66
N GLY A 182 -11.39 1.58 6.43
CA GLY A 182 -11.77 2.80 5.73
C GLY A 182 -12.87 2.61 4.71
N ALA A 183 -12.87 3.44 3.69
CA ALA A 183 -13.78 3.32 2.56
C ALA A 183 -13.44 2.10 1.69
N ALA A 184 -14.41 1.62 0.92
CA ALA A 184 -14.22 0.41 0.11
C ALA A 184 -13.19 0.58 -1.01
N ASP A 185 -13.01 1.79 -1.48
CA ASP A 185 -12.08 2.21 -2.53
C ASP A 185 -10.78 2.84 -2.00
N ASP A 186 -10.65 2.98 -0.67
CA ASP A 186 -9.47 3.58 -0.04
C ASP A 186 -9.26 3.04 1.38
N LEU A 187 -8.61 1.88 1.47
CA LEU A 187 -8.24 1.28 2.74
C LEU A 187 -6.95 1.90 3.28
N LEU A 188 -7.02 2.39 4.50
CA LEU A 188 -5.93 3.07 5.20
C LEU A 188 -5.29 2.16 6.24
N TYR A 189 -3.97 2.21 6.35
CA TYR A 189 -3.22 1.59 7.44
C TYR A 189 -3.69 2.12 8.79
N ASN A 190 -4.09 1.23 9.69
CA ASN A 190 -4.71 1.57 10.99
C ASN A 190 -5.92 2.54 10.86
N GLY A 191 -6.56 2.59 9.68
CA GLY A 191 -7.69 3.46 9.38
C GLY A 191 -8.93 3.16 10.22
N PRO A 192 -10.03 3.91 10.04
CA PRO A 192 -11.30 3.68 10.72
C PRO A 192 -11.89 2.32 10.32
N ASN A 193 -12.94 1.88 11.02
CA ASN A 193 -13.63 0.65 10.64
C ASN A 193 -14.29 0.79 9.26
N CYS A 194 -14.26 -0.29 8.49
CA CYS A 194 -15.10 -0.46 7.30
C CYS A 194 -16.57 -0.61 7.74
N LYS A 195 -17.50 -0.31 6.85
CA LYS A 195 -18.93 -0.41 7.10
C LYS A 195 -19.59 -1.30 6.05
N ALA A 196 -20.57 -2.09 6.50
CA ALA A 196 -21.38 -2.92 5.62
C ALA A 196 -22.87 -2.71 5.88
N PRO A 197 -23.73 -2.78 4.85
CA PRO A 197 -25.16 -2.98 5.02
C PRO A 197 -25.47 -4.34 5.67
N ASP A 198 -26.72 -4.51 6.17
CA ASP A 198 -27.21 -5.84 6.59
C ASP A 198 -27.16 -6.83 5.42
N GLY A 199 -26.75 -8.05 5.70
CA GLY A 199 -26.81 -9.13 4.72
C GLY A 199 -25.57 -10.02 4.72
N THR A 200 -25.69 -11.11 3.97
CA THR A 200 -24.62 -12.06 3.70
C THR A 200 -23.90 -11.64 2.42
N TYR A 201 -22.59 -11.49 2.52
CA TYR A 201 -21.74 -11.03 1.41
C TYR A 201 -20.55 -11.96 1.19
N LEU A 202 -20.16 -12.13 -0.06
CA LEU A 202 -18.79 -12.44 -0.40
C LEU A 202 -17.99 -11.14 -0.25
N VAL A 203 -17.15 -11.09 0.77
CA VAL A 203 -16.19 -10.00 0.98
C VAL A 203 -14.92 -10.35 0.23
N THR A 204 -14.46 -9.46 -0.65
CA THR A 204 -13.17 -9.61 -1.35
C THR A 204 -12.28 -8.42 -1.01
N LEU A 205 -11.15 -8.67 -0.38
CA LEU A 205 -10.06 -7.72 -0.18
C LEU A 205 -9.10 -7.82 -1.36
N ASP A 206 -8.76 -6.69 -1.96
CA ASP A 206 -7.82 -6.58 -3.08
C ASP A 206 -6.57 -5.79 -2.65
N LEU A 207 -5.41 -6.47 -2.70
CA LEU A 207 -4.09 -5.96 -2.36
C LEU A 207 -3.18 -5.81 -3.60
N THR A 208 -3.73 -5.84 -4.81
CA THR A 208 -2.94 -5.79 -6.05
C THR A 208 -2.31 -4.44 -6.31
N SER A 209 -2.98 -3.36 -5.94
CA SER A 209 -2.53 -1.98 -6.17
C SER A 209 -3.00 -1.05 -5.05
N VAL A 210 -2.30 0.05 -4.88
CA VAL A 210 -2.68 1.11 -3.93
C VAL A 210 -3.52 2.18 -4.64
N PRO A 211 -4.58 2.72 -3.99
CA PRO A 211 -5.08 2.32 -2.67
C PRO A 211 -5.65 0.90 -2.67
N TYR A 212 -5.49 0.17 -1.55
CA TYR A 212 -6.13 -1.14 -1.39
C TYR A 212 -7.63 -0.99 -1.26
N THR A 213 -8.36 -1.99 -1.74
CA THR A 213 -9.82 -1.91 -1.86
C THR A 213 -10.50 -3.17 -1.33
N TYR A 214 -11.80 -3.08 -1.09
CA TYR A 214 -12.62 -4.26 -0.88
C TYR A 214 -13.96 -4.14 -1.59
N THR A 215 -14.57 -5.28 -1.87
CA THR A 215 -15.92 -5.35 -2.43
C THR A 215 -16.83 -6.23 -1.57
N LEU A 216 -18.13 -5.92 -1.60
CA LEU A 216 -19.21 -6.69 -0.97
C LEU A 216 -20.16 -7.16 -2.08
N THR A 217 -20.16 -8.46 -2.38
CA THR A 217 -21.07 -9.06 -3.35
C THR A 217 -22.14 -9.85 -2.60
N ALA A 218 -23.40 -9.41 -2.66
CA ALA A 218 -24.52 -10.07 -1.97
C ALA A 218 -24.65 -11.55 -2.41
N GLN A 219 -24.93 -12.42 -1.42
CA GLN A 219 -25.08 -13.87 -1.60
C GLN A 219 -26.54 -14.30 -1.44
#